data_be9d506a4621b25398d20cb1f0200171
#
_entry.id   be9d506a4621b25398d20cb1f0200171
#
_cell.length_a   1.000
_cell.length_b   1.000
_cell.length_c   1.000
_cell.angle_alpha   90.00
_cell.angle_beta   90.00
_cell.angle_gamma   90.00
#
_symmetry.space_group_name_H-M   'P 1'
#
loop_
_entity.id
_entity.type
_entity.pdbx_description
1 polymer ?
#
loop_
_entity_poly.entity_id
_entity_poly.type
_entity_poly.pdbx_seq_one_letter_code
_entity_poly.pdbx_strand_id
1 'polypeptide(L)'
;IEPEAASLFGAIVTLSMATTPFLMLFARRLEYARDDGDGGQLEGPDKAAQGRAIVVGYGRMGQIVSQMLHAVDCDVTLIDKKPAQIELSGSFDVKVYYGDGLRLDVLHQAGADQASLIVFCIDDASMSDEQMGPIVHAFP
;
A
#
# COMPACT_ATOMS: atom_id res chain seq x y z
N ILE A 1 51.55 -2.71 -9.77
CA ILE A 1 50.38 -1.77 -9.72
C ILE A 1 50.92 -0.54 -9.03
N GLU A 2 50.93 0.58 -9.73
CA GLU A 2 51.40 1.85 -9.14
C GLU A 2 50.57 2.19 -7.90
N PRO A 3 51.21 2.64 -6.81
CA PRO A 3 50.48 2.91 -5.55
C PRO A 3 49.40 3.99 -5.70
N GLU A 4 49.57 4.89 -6.68
CA GLU A 4 48.58 5.91 -7.01
C GLU A 4 47.30 5.31 -7.60
N ALA A 5 47.39 4.33 -8.49
CA ALA A 5 46.25 3.64 -9.08
C ALA A 5 45.45 2.86 -8.03
N ALA A 6 46.13 2.22 -7.08
CA ALA A 6 45.49 1.50 -6.00
C ALA A 6 44.74 2.42 -5.03
N SER A 7 45.31 3.60 -4.73
CA SER A 7 44.63 4.58 -3.85
C SER A 7 43.42 5.22 -4.52
N LEU A 8 43.49 5.48 -5.82
CA LEU A 8 42.41 6.04 -6.61
C LEU A 8 41.25 5.06 -6.73
N PHE A 9 41.55 3.78 -6.96
CA PHE A 9 40.55 2.71 -6.97
C PHE A 9 39.86 2.54 -5.61
N GLY A 10 40.62 2.55 -4.51
CA GLY A 10 40.07 2.52 -3.17
C GLY A 10 39.15 3.69 -2.85
N ALA A 11 39.53 4.89 -3.26
CA ALA A 11 38.71 6.11 -3.09
C ALA A 11 37.39 6.01 -3.85
N ILE A 12 37.40 5.53 -5.10
CA ILE A 12 36.18 5.36 -5.93
C ILE A 12 35.22 4.34 -5.28
N VAL A 13 35.74 3.19 -4.84
CA VAL A 13 34.93 2.15 -4.18
C VAL A 13 34.31 2.68 -2.89
N THR A 14 35.09 3.37 -2.06
CA THR A 14 34.60 3.93 -0.80
C THR A 14 33.53 4.99 -1.03
N LEU A 15 33.73 5.88 -2.02
CA LEU A 15 32.78 6.90 -2.38
C LEU A 15 31.46 6.31 -2.92
N SER A 16 31.57 5.27 -3.76
CA SER A 16 30.41 4.54 -4.29
C SER A 16 29.60 3.89 -3.18
N MET A 17 30.26 3.21 -2.22
CA MET A 17 29.58 2.62 -1.07
C MET A 17 28.92 3.67 -0.19
N ALA A 18 29.54 4.81 0.03
CA ALA A 18 28.97 5.90 0.82
C ALA A 18 27.79 6.56 0.12
N THR A 19 27.78 6.63 -1.22
CA THR A 19 26.69 7.28 -1.99
C THR A 19 25.40 6.45 -2.01
N THR A 20 25.49 5.12 -1.94
CA THR A 20 24.34 4.22 -2.03
C THR A 20 23.23 4.49 -0.99
N PRO A 21 23.51 4.64 0.31
CA PRO A 21 22.46 4.93 1.29
C PRO A 21 21.79 6.30 1.06
N PHE A 22 22.54 7.29 0.58
CA PHE A 22 21.97 8.61 0.24
C PHE A 22 21.04 8.54 -0.96
N LEU A 23 21.40 7.78 -1.99
CA LEU A 23 20.55 7.53 -3.15
C LEU A 23 19.27 6.78 -2.75
N MET A 24 19.35 5.80 -1.85
CA MET A 24 18.18 5.11 -1.32
C MET A 24 17.24 6.04 -0.53
N LEU A 25 17.79 6.90 0.32
CA LEU A 25 17.00 7.89 1.05
C LEU A 25 16.36 8.92 0.11
N PHE A 26 17.07 9.31 -0.92
CA PHE A 26 16.57 10.25 -1.92
C PHE A 26 15.49 9.62 -2.81
N ALA A 27 15.69 8.37 -3.24
CA ALA A 27 14.68 7.62 -4.00
C ALA A 27 13.37 7.45 -3.21
N ARG A 28 13.48 7.07 -1.92
CA ARG A 28 12.31 7.00 -1.03
C ARG A 28 11.58 8.34 -0.90
N ARG A 29 12.32 9.44 -0.85
CA ARG A 29 11.72 10.78 -0.75
C ARG A 29 11.02 11.19 -2.05
N LEU A 30 11.55 10.77 -3.20
CA LEU A 30 10.94 11.00 -4.52
C LEU A 30 9.69 10.12 -4.70
N GLU A 31 9.71 8.87 -4.25
CA GLU A 31 8.54 8.01 -4.24
C GLU A 31 7.42 8.61 -3.39
N TYR A 32 7.75 9.10 -2.19
CA TYR A 32 6.76 9.74 -1.29
C TYR A 32 6.17 11.03 -1.88
N ALA A 33 6.98 11.84 -2.58
CA ALA A 33 6.53 13.07 -3.24
C ALA A 33 5.73 12.79 -4.55
N ARG A 34 5.91 11.61 -5.14
CA ARG A 34 5.21 11.21 -6.37
C ARG A 34 3.85 10.56 -6.06
N ASP A 35 3.72 9.97 -4.90
CA ASP A 35 2.50 9.29 -4.45
C ASP A 35 1.35 10.27 -4.13
N ASP A 36 1.67 11.56 -3.82
CA ASP A 36 0.66 12.58 -3.53
C ASP A 36 0.03 13.24 -4.80
N GLY A 37 0.52 12.93 -6.00
CA GLY A 37 0.18 13.70 -7.21
C GLY A 37 -0.67 12.99 -8.27
N ASP A 38 -0.74 11.68 -8.31
CA ASP A 38 -1.29 10.96 -9.47
C ASP A 38 -2.55 10.09 -9.20
N GLY A 39 -3.21 10.30 -8.06
CA GLY A 39 -4.47 9.61 -7.75
C GLY A 39 -5.70 10.04 -8.58
N GLY A 40 -5.55 10.99 -9.48
CA GLY A 40 -6.67 11.63 -10.18
C GLY A 40 -7.38 10.81 -11.26
N GLN A 41 -6.88 9.62 -11.62
CA GLN A 41 -7.49 8.76 -12.66
C GLN A 41 -7.78 7.33 -12.18
N LEU A 42 -7.52 7.02 -10.90
CA LEU A 42 -7.76 5.68 -10.39
C LEU A 42 -9.22 5.55 -9.94
N GLU A 43 -9.79 4.39 -10.23
CA GLU A 43 -11.18 4.06 -9.87
C GLU A 43 -11.33 3.99 -8.34
N GLY A 44 -12.23 4.83 -7.81
CA GLY A 44 -12.60 4.74 -6.40
C GLY A 44 -13.57 3.58 -6.14
N PRO A 45 -13.88 3.27 -4.87
CA PRO A 45 -14.73 2.15 -4.50
C PRO A 45 -16.23 2.34 -4.81
N ASP A 46 -16.63 3.41 -5.51
CA ASP A 46 -18.04 3.76 -5.79
C ASP A 46 -18.88 2.64 -6.44
N LYS A 47 -18.24 1.62 -7.00
CA LYS A 47 -18.87 0.48 -7.67
C LYS A 47 -18.24 -0.84 -7.24
N ALA A 48 -17.61 -0.89 -6.07
CA ALA A 48 -17.09 -2.14 -5.54
C ALA A 48 -18.23 -3.15 -5.45
N ALA A 49 -18.02 -4.34 -5.98
CA ALA A 49 -18.93 -5.44 -5.71
C ALA A 49 -19.05 -5.59 -4.19
N GLN A 50 -20.26 -5.79 -3.70
CA GLN A 50 -20.53 -5.98 -2.29
C GLN A 50 -19.81 -7.25 -1.81
N GLY A 51 -18.53 -7.10 -1.42
CA GLY A 51 -17.70 -8.19 -0.92
C GLY A 51 -18.07 -8.51 0.52
N ARG A 52 -17.96 -9.78 0.90
CA ARG A 52 -18.10 -10.21 2.29
C ARG A 52 -16.96 -9.73 3.18
N ALA A 53 -15.81 -9.45 2.61
CA ALA A 53 -14.64 -8.94 3.30
C ALA A 53 -14.06 -7.71 2.61
N ILE A 54 -13.61 -6.75 3.40
CA ILE A 54 -12.85 -5.60 2.92
C ILE A 54 -11.42 -5.72 3.45
N VAL A 55 -10.43 -5.62 2.56
CA VAL A 55 -9.03 -5.60 2.92
C VAL A 55 -8.45 -4.23 2.59
N VAL A 56 -8.00 -3.52 3.61
CA VAL A 56 -7.38 -2.20 3.51
C VAL A 56 -5.87 -2.34 3.52
N GLY A 57 -5.23 -1.95 2.42
CA GLY A 57 -3.79 -2.11 2.17
C GLY A 57 -3.49 -3.36 1.35
N TYR A 58 -3.00 -3.16 0.11
CA TYR A 58 -2.60 -4.23 -0.80
C TYR A 58 -1.08 -4.43 -0.85
N GLY A 59 -0.42 -4.25 0.30
CA GLY A 59 0.96 -4.63 0.51
C GLY A 59 1.14 -6.15 0.59
N ARG A 60 2.33 -6.62 0.97
CA ARG A 60 2.64 -8.07 1.09
C ARG A 60 1.64 -8.84 1.96
N MET A 61 1.26 -8.26 3.10
CA MET A 61 0.27 -8.87 4.00
C MET A 61 -1.12 -8.89 3.37
N GLY A 62 -1.57 -7.77 2.79
CA GLY A 62 -2.88 -7.69 2.13
C GLY A 62 -3.03 -8.68 0.99
N GLN A 63 -1.97 -8.91 0.19
CA GLN A 63 -1.95 -9.94 -0.84
C GLN A 63 -2.15 -11.35 -0.28
N ILE A 64 -1.45 -11.69 0.80
CA ILE A 64 -1.59 -13.00 1.45
C ILE A 64 -3.00 -13.17 2.00
N VAL A 65 -3.50 -12.18 2.74
CA VAL A 65 -4.84 -12.22 3.33
C VAL A 65 -5.93 -12.34 2.25
N SER A 66 -5.82 -11.57 1.17
CA SER A 66 -6.79 -11.67 0.07
C SER A 66 -6.78 -13.04 -0.61
N GLN A 67 -5.61 -13.63 -0.82
CA GLN A 67 -5.49 -14.99 -1.37
C GLN A 67 -6.10 -16.04 -0.44
N MET A 68 -5.89 -15.91 0.87
CA MET A 68 -6.51 -16.82 1.86
C MET A 68 -8.03 -16.71 1.85
N LEU A 69 -8.58 -15.50 1.76
CA LEU A 69 -10.02 -15.27 1.69
C LEU A 69 -10.62 -15.80 0.38
N HIS A 70 -9.97 -15.60 -0.74
CA HIS A 70 -10.39 -16.19 -2.02
C HIS A 70 -10.34 -17.71 -2.01
N ALA A 71 -9.38 -18.32 -1.32
CA ALA A 71 -9.29 -19.79 -1.21
C ALA A 71 -10.46 -20.43 -0.47
N VAL A 72 -11.25 -19.65 0.28
CA VAL A 72 -12.47 -20.06 0.97
C VAL A 72 -13.74 -19.47 0.33
N ASP A 73 -13.66 -19.10 -0.95
CA ASP A 73 -14.75 -18.51 -1.73
C ASP A 73 -15.36 -17.24 -1.07
N CYS A 74 -14.54 -16.46 -0.38
CA CYS A 74 -14.96 -15.19 0.18
C CYS A 74 -14.74 -14.08 -0.85
N ASP A 75 -15.79 -13.31 -1.17
CA ASP A 75 -15.68 -12.13 -1.99
C ASP A 75 -14.88 -11.05 -1.25
N VAL A 76 -13.88 -10.49 -1.89
CA VAL A 76 -12.97 -9.53 -1.27
C VAL A 76 -12.98 -8.22 -2.04
N THR A 77 -13.25 -7.13 -1.34
CA THR A 77 -13.02 -5.77 -1.82
C THR A 77 -11.70 -5.26 -1.27
N LEU A 78 -10.80 -4.84 -2.14
CA LEU A 78 -9.48 -4.34 -1.78
C LEU A 78 -9.42 -2.81 -1.92
N ILE A 79 -8.84 -2.14 -0.94
CA ILE A 79 -8.64 -0.68 -0.96
C ILE A 79 -7.18 -0.38 -0.65
N ASP A 80 -6.54 0.43 -1.49
CA ASP A 80 -5.19 0.96 -1.22
C ASP A 80 -5.10 2.43 -1.64
N LYS A 81 -4.29 3.20 -0.92
CA LYS A 81 -4.01 4.61 -1.24
C LYS A 81 -2.78 4.79 -2.13
N LYS A 82 -2.06 3.72 -2.46
CA LYS A 82 -0.84 3.78 -3.27
C LYS A 82 -1.11 3.35 -4.70
N PRO A 83 -0.98 4.25 -5.71
CA PRO A 83 -1.22 3.93 -7.12
C PRO A 83 -0.40 2.74 -7.62
N ALA A 84 0.87 2.63 -7.21
CA ALA A 84 1.74 1.54 -7.59
C ALA A 84 1.24 0.14 -7.17
N GLN A 85 0.51 0.04 -6.06
CA GLN A 85 -0.09 -1.22 -5.60
C GLN A 85 -1.31 -1.60 -6.45
N ILE A 86 -2.05 -0.61 -6.93
CA ILE A 86 -3.23 -0.80 -7.78
C ILE A 86 -2.81 -1.29 -9.17
N GLU A 87 -1.75 -0.72 -9.75
CA GLU A 87 -1.19 -1.17 -11.03
C GLU A 87 -0.68 -2.61 -10.95
N LEU A 88 -0.01 -2.97 -9.84
CA LEU A 88 0.45 -4.34 -9.59
C LEU A 88 -0.71 -5.34 -9.51
N SER A 89 -1.86 -4.94 -8.97
CA SER A 89 -3.03 -5.81 -8.84
C SER A 89 -3.61 -6.24 -10.19
N GLY A 90 -3.56 -5.38 -11.19
CA GLY A 90 -4.02 -5.67 -12.54
C GLY A 90 -3.28 -6.84 -13.21
N SER A 91 -2.04 -7.12 -12.81
CA SER A 91 -1.26 -8.26 -13.31
C SER A 91 -1.69 -9.60 -12.71
N PHE A 92 -2.45 -9.60 -11.61
CA PHE A 92 -2.90 -10.80 -10.90
C PHE A 92 -4.43 -11.01 -10.95
N ASP A 93 -5.12 -10.30 -11.84
CA ASP A 93 -6.60 -10.35 -11.99
C ASP A 93 -7.38 -10.00 -10.70
N VAL A 94 -6.77 -9.19 -9.84
CA VAL A 94 -7.37 -8.70 -8.61
C VAL A 94 -7.63 -7.20 -8.73
N LYS A 95 -8.88 -6.76 -8.53
CA LYS A 95 -9.23 -5.34 -8.53
C LYS A 95 -8.96 -4.72 -7.17
N VAL A 96 -8.09 -3.71 -7.17
CA VAL A 96 -7.86 -2.86 -6.00
C VAL A 96 -8.37 -1.46 -6.31
N TYR A 97 -9.21 -0.93 -5.44
CA TYR A 97 -9.77 0.42 -5.57
C TYR A 97 -8.89 1.44 -4.88
N TYR A 98 -8.77 2.61 -5.49
CA TYR A 98 -8.05 3.72 -4.90
C TYR A 98 -8.85 4.38 -3.79
N GLY A 99 -8.26 4.50 -2.61
CA GLY A 99 -8.88 5.21 -1.50
C GLY A 99 -8.09 5.10 -0.21
N ASP A 100 -8.33 6.04 0.70
CA ASP A 100 -7.83 5.95 2.06
C ASP A 100 -8.83 5.14 2.91
N GLY A 101 -8.53 3.88 3.14
CA GLY A 101 -9.39 2.97 3.90
C GLY A 101 -9.48 3.27 5.41
N LEU A 102 -8.84 4.32 5.91
CA LEU A 102 -9.07 4.86 7.26
C LEU A 102 -10.22 5.88 7.30
N ARG A 103 -10.75 6.27 6.15
CA ARG A 103 -11.88 7.18 6.06
C ARG A 103 -13.20 6.40 6.04
N LEU A 104 -14.14 6.81 6.89
CA LEU A 104 -15.46 6.17 6.98
C LEU A 104 -16.26 6.24 5.67
N ASP A 105 -16.20 7.37 4.95
CA ASP A 105 -16.89 7.54 3.68
C ASP A 105 -16.39 6.56 2.61
N VAL A 106 -15.09 6.31 2.55
CA VAL A 106 -14.49 5.34 1.64
C VAL A 106 -14.90 3.90 2.01
N LEU A 107 -14.93 3.58 3.30
CA LEU A 107 -15.38 2.28 3.78
C LEU A 107 -16.87 2.04 3.48
N HIS A 108 -17.74 3.04 3.69
CA HIS A 108 -19.15 2.94 3.32
C HIS A 108 -19.33 2.71 1.81
N GLN A 109 -18.60 3.46 0.96
CA GLN A 109 -18.63 3.27 -0.50
C GLN A 109 -18.15 1.87 -0.91
N ALA A 110 -17.18 1.32 -0.20
CA ALA A 110 -16.68 -0.04 -0.41
C ALA A 110 -17.64 -1.15 0.07
N GLY A 111 -18.75 -0.78 0.70
CA GLY A 111 -19.76 -1.72 1.18
C GLY A 111 -19.51 -2.25 2.60
N ALA A 112 -18.83 -1.49 3.45
CA ALA A 112 -18.52 -1.88 4.83
C ALA A 112 -19.76 -2.21 5.66
N ASP A 113 -20.90 -1.57 5.38
CA ASP A 113 -22.18 -1.83 6.05
C ASP A 113 -22.71 -3.26 5.85
N GLN A 114 -22.25 -3.95 4.81
CA GLN A 114 -22.65 -5.31 4.47
C GLN A 114 -21.50 -6.31 4.57
N ALA A 115 -20.29 -5.84 4.86
CA ALA A 115 -19.12 -6.67 5.02
C ALA A 115 -19.19 -7.44 6.37
N SER A 116 -18.80 -8.70 6.33
CA SER A 116 -18.68 -9.52 7.54
C SER A 116 -17.32 -9.35 8.23
N LEU A 117 -16.35 -8.76 7.51
CA LEU A 117 -14.98 -8.62 7.99
C LEU A 117 -14.31 -7.42 7.33
N ILE A 118 -13.62 -6.61 8.12
CA ILE A 118 -12.72 -5.57 7.63
C ILE A 118 -11.33 -5.85 8.18
N VAL A 119 -10.34 -6.02 7.30
CA VAL A 119 -8.95 -6.32 7.67
C VAL A 119 -8.06 -5.16 7.28
N PHE A 120 -7.32 -4.62 8.23
CA PHE A 120 -6.34 -3.57 7.99
C PHE A 120 -4.94 -4.18 7.88
N CYS A 121 -4.36 -4.10 6.68
CA CYS A 121 -3.03 -4.61 6.32
C CYS A 121 -2.08 -3.46 5.97
N ILE A 122 -2.11 -2.40 6.75
CA ILE A 122 -1.28 -1.20 6.57
C ILE A 122 -0.13 -1.20 7.55
N ASP A 123 1.08 -0.89 7.04
CA ASP A 123 2.32 -0.83 7.82
C ASP A 123 2.51 0.52 8.55
N ASP A 124 1.46 1.30 8.72
CA ASP A 124 1.58 2.66 9.19
C ASP A 124 1.48 2.73 10.72
N ALA A 125 2.50 3.34 11.34
CA ALA A 125 2.46 3.75 12.74
C ALA A 125 1.33 4.77 13.05
N SER A 126 0.62 5.23 12.01
CA SER A 126 -0.53 6.14 12.09
C SER A 126 -1.84 5.45 12.46
N MET A 127 -1.88 4.13 12.59
CA MET A 127 -3.02 3.42 13.16
C MET A 127 -3.12 3.70 14.66
N SER A 128 -3.52 4.92 14.99
CA SER A 128 -3.78 5.33 16.37
C SER A 128 -5.19 4.94 16.80
N ASP A 129 -5.39 4.79 18.11
CA ASP A 129 -6.72 4.55 18.68
C ASP A 129 -7.73 5.65 18.29
N GLU A 130 -7.26 6.87 18.02
CA GLU A 130 -8.09 7.99 17.56
C GLU A 130 -8.67 7.74 16.15
N GLN A 131 -7.93 7.08 15.27
CA GLN A 131 -8.36 6.77 13.90
C GLN A 131 -9.21 5.50 13.85
N MET A 132 -8.85 4.50 14.65
CA MET A 132 -9.59 3.24 14.70
C MET A 132 -10.88 3.32 15.49
N GLY A 133 -10.94 4.17 16.52
CA GLY A 133 -12.13 4.33 17.37
C GLY A 133 -13.41 4.61 16.60
N PRO A 134 -13.48 5.59 15.70
CA PRO A 134 -14.66 5.85 14.87
C PRO A 134 -15.05 4.68 13.97
N ILE A 135 -14.07 3.95 13.42
CA ILE A 135 -14.31 2.82 12.51
C ILE A 135 -14.93 1.64 13.27
N VAL A 136 -14.35 1.28 14.43
CA VAL A 136 -14.87 0.21 15.28
C VAL A 136 -16.27 0.54 15.82
N HIS A 137 -16.56 1.83 16.04
CA HIS A 137 -17.88 2.26 16.50
C HIS A 137 -18.92 2.24 15.36
N ALA A 138 -18.50 2.51 14.13
CA ALA A 138 -19.38 2.51 12.96
C ALA A 138 -19.66 1.09 12.44
N PHE A 139 -18.69 0.20 12.55
CA PHE A 139 -18.77 -1.20 12.05
C PHE A 139 -18.43 -2.16 13.21
N PRO A 140 -19.38 -2.47 14.11
CA PRO A 140 -19.18 -3.30 15.28
C PRO A 140 -18.96 -4.81 14.96
#